data_999717f67fbe44ca1f9d6ad52ddd5bab
#
_entry.id   999717f67fbe44ca1f9d6ad52ddd5bab
#
_cell.length_a   1.000
_cell.length_b   1.000
_cell.length_c   1.000
_cell.angle_alpha   90.00
_cell.angle_beta   90.00
_cell.angle_gamma   90.00
#
_symmetry.space_group_name_H-M   'P 1'
#
loop_
_entity.id
_entity.type
_entity.pdbx_description
1 polymer ?
#
loop_
_entity_poly.entity_id
_entity_poly.type
_entity_poly.pdbx_seq_one_letter_code
_entity_poly.pdbx_strand_id
1 'polypeptide(L)'
;MIQRAEIQKRGLDKLSGAALEAELLAMIHDIFTERMPFNKLIGLDIVSLDHEKPVLRFDMRPEFVGNAYQGILHGGVTAAVLDVTGGIVAFLGLHKKLAGVTLEERLTRFSKIGTIDLRVDFLRPGRGKSFEATGYMLRTGNKVAVARMELHDDAGQLIAVGTGAYLVG
;
A
#
# COMPACT_ATOMS: atom_id res chain seq x y z
N MET A 1 9.09 -13.78 1.05
CA MET A 1 8.44 -14.99 0.48
C MET A 1 7.53 -15.55 1.55
N ILE A 2 6.21 -15.62 1.31
CA ILE A 2 5.26 -16.26 2.22
C ILE A 2 5.45 -17.76 2.04
N GLN A 3 6.06 -18.41 3.01
CA GLN A 3 6.39 -19.84 2.93
C GLN A 3 5.16 -20.68 3.29
N ARG A 4 5.10 -21.92 2.79
CA ARG A 4 4.08 -22.93 3.21
C ARG A 4 3.92 -23.02 4.72
N ALA A 5 5.00 -22.82 5.47
CA ALA A 5 4.96 -22.76 6.93
C ALA A 5 4.06 -21.64 7.49
N GLU A 6 3.97 -20.50 6.82
CA GLU A 6 3.09 -19.40 7.24
C GLU A 6 1.61 -19.75 7.02
N ILE A 7 1.28 -20.43 5.91
CA ILE A 7 -0.08 -20.91 5.63
C ILE A 7 -0.55 -21.85 6.73
N GLN A 8 0.29 -22.82 7.09
CA GLN A 8 -0.01 -23.79 8.14
C GLN A 8 -0.07 -23.13 9.52
N LYS A 9 0.87 -22.22 9.83
CA LYS A 9 0.93 -21.50 11.10
C LYS A 9 -0.33 -20.67 11.35
N ARG A 10 -0.90 -20.04 10.30
CA ARG A 10 -2.12 -19.25 10.37
C ARG A 10 -3.39 -20.07 10.11
N GLY A 11 -3.25 -21.36 9.79
CA GLY A 11 -4.39 -22.25 9.49
C GLY A 11 -5.19 -21.83 8.27
N LEU A 12 -4.59 -21.11 7.32
CA LEU A 12 -5.24 -20.58 6.12
C LEU A 12 -5.83 -21.68 5.22
N ASP A 13 -5.20 -22.85 5.23
CA ASP A 13 -5.64 -24.05 4.51
C ASP A 13 -6.96 -24.65 5.02
N LYS A 14 -7.38 -24.27 6.22
CA LYS A 14 -8.62 -24.70 6.86
C LYS A 14 -9.74 -23.69 6.75
N LEU A 15 -9.45 -22.49 6.23
CA LEU A 15 -10.41 -21.40 6.12
C LEU A 15 -11.02 -21.33 4.71
N SER A 16 -12.23 -20.80 4.63
CA SER A 16 -12.92 -20.54 3.36
C SER A 16 -13.83 -19.33 3.48
N GLY A 17 -14.25 -18.79 2.35
CA GLY A 17 -15.18 -17.68 2.31
C GLY A 17 -14.68 -16.44 3.08
N ALA A 18 -15.56 -15.78 3.82
CA ALA A 18 -15.28 -14.55 4.55
C ALA A 18 -14.17 -14.70 5.61
N ALA A 19 -14.03 -15.87 6.23
CA ALA A 19 -12.98 -16.12 7.22
C ALA A 19 -11.58 -16.14 6.57
N LEU A 20 -11.44 -16.76 5.40
CA LEU A 20 -10.19 -16.72 4.64
C LEU A 20 -9.85 -15.32 4.17
N GLU A 21 -10.84 -14.57 3.68
CA GLU A 21 -10.66 -13.18 3.26
C GLU A 21 -10.16 -12.31 4.41
N ALA A 22 -10.79 -12.38 5.57
CA ALA A 22 -10.41 -11.60 6.75
C ALA A 22 -8.96 -11.90 7.16
N GLU A 23 -8.55 -13.18 7.18
CA GLU A 23 -7.19 -13.56 7.55
C GLU A 23 -6.15 -13.17 6.50
N LEU A 24 -6.48 -13.20 5.22
CA LEU A 24 -5.61 -12.69 4.16
C LEU A 24 -5.39 -11.18 4.28
N LEU A 25 -6.43 -10.41 4.57
CA LEU A 25 -6.30 -8.96 4.82
C LEU A 25 -5.47 -8.67 6.08
N ALA A 26 -5.70 -9.43 7.17
CA ALA A 26 -4.90 -9.32 8.38
C ALA A 26 -3.43 -9.66 8.14
N MET A 27 -3.15 -10.68 7.33
CA MET A 27 -1.78 -11.03 6.93
C MET A 27 -1.12 -9.92 6.12
N ILE A 28 -1.84 -9.26 5.23
CA ILE A 28 -1.32 -8.13 4.45
C ILE A 28 -1.05 -6.94 5.35
N HIS A 29 -1.96 -6.61 6.25
CA HIS A 29 -1.73 -5.58 7.25
C HIS A 29 -0.40 -5.85 8.00
N ASP A 30 -0.24 -7.05 8.57
CA ASP A 30 0.98 -7.47 9.28
C ASP A 30 2.25 -7.34 8.41
N ILE A 31 2.19 -7.76 7.15
CA ILE A 31 3.33 -7.66 6.23
C ILE A 31 3.73 -6.21 6.01
N PHE A 32 2.78 -5.35 5.70
CA PHE A 32 3.07 -3.96 5.33
C PHE A 32 3.42 -3.09 6.53
N THR A 33 2.85 -3.32 7.72
CA THR A 33 3.14 -2.52 8.91
C THR A 33 4.29 -3.07 9.74
N GLU A 34 4.38 -4.43 9.91
CA GLU A 34 5.29 -5.03 10.87
C GLU A 34 6.52 -5.69 10.24
N ARG A 35 6.41 -6.18 9.01
CA ARG A 35 7.46 -7.02 8.40
C ARG A 35 8.27 -6.32 7.31
N MET A 36 7.82 -5.16 6.81
CA MET A 36 8.59 -4.34 5.87
C MET A 36 9.41 -3.31 6.64
N PRO A 37 10.77 -3.46 6.69
CA PRO A 37 11.61 -2.58 7.50
C PRO A 37 11.51 -1.11 7.09
N PHE A 38 11.36 -0.83 5.80
CA PHE A 38 11.24 0.54 5.30
C PHE A 38 9.93 1.20 5.73
N ASN A 39 8.81 0.48 5.69
CA ASN A 39 7.52 1.00 6.16
C ASN A 39 7.54 1.28 7.67
N LYS A 40 8.19 0.41 8.44
CA LYS A 40 8.44 0.65 9.88
C LYS A 40 9.32 1.87 10.11
N LEU A 41 10.36 2.07 9.29
CA LEU A 41 11.21 3.26 9.37
C LEU A 41 10.40 4.55 9.15
N ILE A 42 9.45 4.54 8.21
CA ILE A 42 8.54 5.67 7.98
C ILE A 42 7.49 5.79 9.11
N GLY A 43 7.19 4.72 9.83
CA GLY A 43 6.08 4.65 10.77
C GLY A 43 4.73 4.66 10.04
N LEU A 44 4.69 3.96 8.91
CA LEU A 44 3.50 3.85 8.09
C LEU A 44 2.50 2.90 8.74
N ASP A 45 1.28 3.38 8.97
CA ASP A 45 0.16 2.61 9.48
C ASP A 45 -0.93 2.45 8.40
N ILE A 46 -1.64 1.33 8.44
CA ILE A 46 -2.79 1.07 7.58
C ILE A 46 -4.06 1.28 8.40
N VAL A 47 -4.71 2.42 8.18
CA VAL A 47 -5.96 2.77 8.85
C VAL A 47 -7.13 1.94 8.33
N SER A 48 -7.13 1.65 7.02
CA SER A 48 -8.18 0.86 6.37
C SER A 48 -7.63 0.12 5.15
N LEU A 49 -8.02 -1.15 5.01
CA LEU A 49 -7.82 -1.97 3.81
C LEU A 49 -9.12 -2.11 3.00
N ASP A 50 -9.87 -1.02 2.87
CA ASP A 50 -11.03 -1.00 1.98
C ASP A 50 -10.60 -1.29 0.54
N HIS A 51 -11.35 -2.17 -0.15
CA HIS A 51 -11.01 -2.64 -1.49
C HIS A 51 -11.08 -1.54 -2.56
N GLU A 52 -11.88 -0.52 -2.36
CA GLU A 52 -12.06 0.58 -3.32
C GLU A 52 -11.12 1.75 -2.98
N LYS A 53 -10.88 2.01 -1.69
CA LYS A 53 -10.06 3.13 -1.24
C LYS A 53 -9.35 2.84 0.09
N PRO A 54 -8.23 2.10 0.08
CA PRO A 54 -7.42 1.92 1.27
C PRO A 54 -6.88 3.27 1.78
N VAL A 55 -6.68 3.36 3.09
CA VAL A 55 -6.17 4.55 3.79
C VAL A 55 -4.94 4.17 4.58
N LEU A 56 -3.82 4.84 4.30
CA LEU A 56 -2.56 4.75 5.02
C LEU A 56 -2.28 6.08 5.70
N ARG A 57 -1.59 6.03 6.84
CA ARG A 57 -1.23 7.23 7.61
C ARG A 57 0.19 7.15 8.12
N PHE A 58 0.85 8.30 8.22
CA PHE A 58 2.12 8.47 8.93
C PHE A 58 2.19 9.86 9.56
N ASP A 59 3.00 9.99 10.63
CA ASP A 59 3.20 11.25 11.32
C ASP A 59 4.45 11.97 10.81
N MET A 60 4.41 13.31 10.83
CA MET A 60 5.59 14.13 10.53
C MET A 60 6.67 13.92 11.59
N ARG A 61 7.90 13.79 11.15
CA ARG A 61 9.08 13.68 12.01
C ARG A 61 10.21 14.59 11.51
N PRO A 62 11.14 15.01 12.38
CA PRO A 62 12.28 15.85 11.98
C PRO A 62 13.08 15.28 10.82
N GLU A 63 13.23 13.95 10.75
CA GLU A 63 13.96 13.23 9.70
C GLU A 63 13.27 13.30 8.34
N PHE A 64 11.99 13.68 8.30
CA PHE A 64 11.20 13.82 7.08
C PHE A 64 11.20 15.22 6.50
N VAL A 65 11.90 16.17 7.13
CA VAL A 65 12.02 17.54 6.62
C VAL A 65 12.89 17.57 5.38
N GLY A 66 12.31 17.97 4.24
CA GLY A 66 13.02 18.10 2.96
C GLY A 66 13.57 19.50 2.71
N ASN A 67 13.03 20.51 3.38
CA ASN A 67 13.50 21.90 3.32
C ASN A 67 13.55 22.46 4.74
N ALA A 68 14.76 22.59 5.27
CA ALA A 68 15.00 23.04 6.64
C ALA A 68 14.49 24.47 6.93
N TYR A 69 14.44 25.34 5.92
CA TYR A 69 13.92 26.71 6.08
C TYR A 69 12.40 26.76 6.17
N GLN A 70 11.71 25.82 5.57
CA GLN A 70 10.25 25.80 5.50
C GLN A 70 9.61 24.74 6.40
N GLY A 71 10.36 23.77 6.89
CA GLY A 71 9.85 22.67 7.70
C GLY A 71 8.82 21.79 6.97
N ILE A 72 8.96 21.63 5.65
CA ILE A 72 8.01 20.89 4.82
C ILE A 72 8.45 19.45 4.59
N LEU A 73 7.48 18.57 4.36
CA LEU A 73 7.68 17.16 4.07
C LEU A 73 8.60 16.95 2.85
N HIS A 74 9.56 16.06 2.99
CA HIS A 74 10.48 15.68 1.91
C HIS A 74 9.75 14.97 0.78
N GLY A 75 10.01 15.38 -0.47
CA GLY A 75 9.39 14.75 -1.65
C GLY A 75 9.68 13.26 -1.79
N GLY A 76 10.85 12.81 -1.32
CA GLY A 76 11.20 11.38 -1.29
C GLY A 76 10.30 10.57 -0.36
N VAL A 77 9.91 11.11 0.81
CA VAL A 77 8.94 10.46 1.70
C VAL A 77 7.58 10.41 1.05
N THR A 78 7.13 11.53 0.44
CA THR A 78 5.88 11.58 -0.34
C THR A 78 5.85 10.51 -1.41
N ALA A 79 6.91 10.40 -2.23
CA ALA A 79 6.98 9.42 -3.32
C ALA A 79 6.97 7.98 -2.77
N ALA A 80 7.72 7.71 -1.70
CA ALA A 80 7.77 6.39 -1.08
C ALA A 80 6.40 5.95 -0.52
N VAL A 81 5.69 6.85 0.15
CA VAL A 81 4.35 6.54 0.70
C VAL A 81 3.33 6.33 -0.42
N LEU A 82 3.37 7.13 -1.49
CA LEU A 82 2.50 6.92 -2.65
C LEU A 82 2.80 5.59 -3.34
N ASP A 83 4.08 5.18 -3.46
CA ASP A 83 4.44 3.88 -4.02
C ASP A 83 3.87 2.72 -3.20
N VAL A 84 4.04 2.74 -1.88
CA VAL A 84 3.48 1.72 -0.99
C VAL A 84 1.96 1.66 -1.09
N THR A 85 1.31 2.84 -1.14
CA THR A 85 -0.15 2.93 -1.30
C THR A 85 -0.61 2.29 -2.60
N GLY A 86 0.07 2.59 -3.72
CA GLY A 86 -0.22 1.99 -5.02
C GLY A 86 0.01 0.48 -5.04
N GLY A 87 1.04 -0.01 -4.35
CA GLY A 87 1.30 -1.44 -4.16
C GLY A 87 0.16 -2.14 -3.42
N ILE A 88 -0.39 -1.52 -2.36
CA ILE A 88 -1.57 -2.04 -1.64
C ILE A 88 -2.81 -2.04 -2.53
N VAL A 89 -3.05 -0.95 -3.27
CA VAL A 89 -4.15 -0.88 -4.24
C VAL A 89 -4.03 -1.99 -5.29
N ALA A 90 -2.83 -2.21 -5.84
CA ALA A 90 -2.57 -3.27 -6.81
C ALA A 90 -2.82 -4.67 -6.21
N PHE A 91 -2.42 -4.86 -4.95
CA PHE A 91 -2.68 -6.08 -4.20
C PHE A 91 -4.18 -6.34 -4.03
N LEU A 92 -4.94 -5.35 -3.55
CA LEU A 92 -6.38 -5.48 -3.33
C LEU A 92 -7.13 -5.74 -4.65
N GLY A 93 -6.74 -5.06 -5.73
CA GLY A 93 -7.28 -5.30 -7.06
C GLY A 93 -7.00 -6.72 -7.59
N LEU A 94 -5.78 -7.23 -7.37
CA LEU A 94 -5.42 -8.60 -7.72
C LEU A 94 -6.19 -9.61 -6.85
N HIS A 95 -6.31 -9.34 -5.55
CA HIS A 95 -7.04 -10.17 -4.61
C HIS A 95 -8.49 -10.38 -5.04
N LYS A 96 -9.20 -9.29 -5.38
CA LYS A 96 -10.57 -9.32 -5.91
C LYS A 96 -10.67 -10.18 -7.20
N LYS A 97 -9.68 -10.05 -8.09
CA LYS A 97 -9.64 -10.79 -9.36
C LYS A 97 -9.38 -12.29 -9.17
N LEU A 98 -8.67 -12.68 -8.13
CA LEU A 98 -8.32 -14.06 -7.81
C LEU A 98 -9.36 -14.79 -6.94
N ALA A 99 -10.56 -14.23 -6.75
CA ALA A 99 -11.66 -14.92 -6.11
C ALA A 99 -11.94 -16.25 -6.85
N GLY A 100 -11.85 -17.39 -6.15
CA GLY A 100 -12.02 -18.72 -6.75
C GLY A 100 -10.74 -19.41 -7.22
N VAL A 101 -9.59 -18.74 -7.20
CA VAL A 101 -8.27 -19.36 -7.43
C VAL A 101 -7.75 -19.95 -6.11
N THR A 102 -6.93 -21.01 -6.21
CA THR A 102 -6.37 -21.68 -5.02
C THR A 102 -5.54 -20.71 -4.17
N LEU A 103 -5.49 -20.93 -2.86
CA LEU A 103 -4.70 -20.11 -1.94
C LEU A 103 -3.22 -20.07 -2.34
N GLU A 104 -2.64 -21.21 -2.73
CA GLU A 104 -1.24 -21.30 -3.13
C GLU A 104 -0.93 -20.44 -4.36
N GLU A 105 -1.82 -20.42 -5.35
CA GLU A 105 -1.67 -19.58 -6.54
C GLU A 105 -1.85 -18.10 -6.20
N ARG A 106 -2.82 -17.73 -5.35
CA ARG A 106 -2.99 -16.35 -4.85
C ARG A 106 -1.70 -15.84 -4.20
N LEU A 107 -1.13 -16.58 -3.25
CA LEU A 107 0.09 -16.21 -2.54
C LEU A 107 1.30 -16.14 -3.47
N THR A 108 1.37 -17.04 -4.45
CA THR A 108 2.42 -17.00 -5.48
C THR A 108 2.36 -15.71 -6.30
N ARG A 109 1.17 -15.28 -6.69
CA ARG A 109 1.00 -14.02 -7.43
C ARG A 109 1.28 -12.80 -6.56
N PHE A 110 0.83 -12.80 -5.31
CA PHE A 110 1.12 -11.72 -4.37
C PHE A 110 2.62 -11.50 -4.14
N SER A 111 3.39 -12.59 -4.08
CA SER A 111 4.85 -12.50 -3.91
C SER A 111 5.58 -11.89 -5.11
N LYS A 112 4.92 -11.75 -6.25
CA LYS A 112 5.47 -11.17 -7.47
C LYS A 112 5.10 -9.71 -7.68
N ILE A 113 4.25 -9.14 -6.83
CA ILE A 113 3.89 -7.73 -6.95
C ILE A 113 5.13 -6.87 -6.78
N GLY A 114 5.34 -5.99 -7.72
CA GLY A 114 6.48 -5.06 -7.72
C GLY A 114 6.19 -3.83 -8.56
N THR A 115 6.76 -2.72 -8.17
CA THR A 115 6.60 -1.44 -8.88
C THR A 115 7.36 -1.48 -10.20
N ILE A 116 6.69 -1.11 -11.29
CA ILE A 116 7.28 -0.94 -12.62
C ILE A 116 7.70 0.50 -12.81
N ASP A 117 6.77 1.43 -12.53
CA ASP A 117 7.00 2.85 -12.57
C ASP A 117 6.11 3.60 -11.57
N LEU A 118 6.52 4.82 -11.26
CA LEU A 118 5.75 5.74 -10.44
C LEU A 118 5.99 7.17 -10.95
N ARG A 119 4.92 7.85 -11.34
CA ARG A 119 4.92 9.28 -11.56
C ARG A 119 4.27 9.99 -10.37
N VAL A 120 4.92 11.02 -9.84
CA VAL A 120 4.40 11.86 -8.77
C VAL A 120 4.33 13.31 -9.22
N ASP A 121 3.18 13.93 -9.06
CA ASP A 121 2.97 15.37 -9.24
C ASP A 121 2.82 16.01 -7.86
N PHE A 122 3.80 16.85 -7.49
CA PHE A 122 3.82 17.60 -6.24
C PHE A 122 3.04 18.91 -6.43
N LEU A 123 1.91 19.03 -5.75
CA LEU A 123 0.96 20.13 -5.96
C LEU A 123 1.12 21.25 -4.94
N ARG A 124 1.48 20.88 -3.68
CA ARG A 124 1.63 21.82 -2.56
C ARG A 124 2.75 21.38 -1.62
N PRO A 125 3.35 22.32 -0.87
CA PRO A 125 4.24 21.96 0.23
C PRO A 125 3.49 21.13 1.28
N GLY A 126 4.02 19.96 1.63
CA GLY A 126 3.45 19.12 2.69
C GLY A 126 3.69 19.75 4.05
N ARG A 127 2.64 20.27 4.69
CA ARG A 127 2.66 20.86 6.03
C ARG A 127 1.64 20.15 6.89
N GLY A 128 1.95 19.94 8.16
CA GLY A 128 1.04 19.30 9.10
C GLY A 128 1.77 18.37 10.06
N LYS A 129 1.02 17.78 10.97
CA LYS A 129 1.53 16.82 11.97
C LYS A 129 1.41 15.39 11.50
N SER A 130 0.48 15.12 10.60
CA SER A 130 0.28 13.80 9.99
C SER A 130 -0.19 13.92 8.56
N PHE A 131 -0.07 12.83 7.82
CA PHE A 131 -0.45 12.74 6.41
C PHE A 131 -1.21 11.45 6.17
N GLU A 132 -2.21 11.53 5.30
CA GLU A 132 -2.99 10.38 4.86
C GLU A 132 -2.82 10.16 3.36
N ALA A 133 -2.46 8.92 3.00
CA ALA A 133 -2.40 8.48 1.62
C ALA A 133 -3.57 7.56 1.31
N THR A 134 -4.22 7.81 0.20
CA THR A 134 -5.31 6.98 -0.32
C THR A 134 -5.03 6.62 -1.77
N GLY A 135 -5.68 5.57 -2.26
CA GLY A 135 -5.55 5.21 -3.66
C GLY A 135 -6.71 4.39 -4.17
N TYR A 136 -6.83 4.32 -5.49
CA TYR A 136 -7.83 3.50 -6.15
C TYR A 136 -7.28 2.92 -7.45
N MET A 137 -7.88 1.81 -7.87
CA MET A 137 -7.48 1.09 -9.07
C MET A 137 -8.04 1.76 -10.31
N LEU A 138 -7.16 2.13 -11.24
CA LEU A 138 -7.55 2.57 -12.59
C LEU A 138 -7.79 1.36 -13.51
N ARG A 139 -6.93 0.35 -13.42
CA ARG A 139 -7.02 -0.85 -14.25
C ARG A 139 -6.28 -2.03 -13.62
N THR A 140 -6.92 -3.20 -13.58
CA THR A 140 -6.26 -4.47 -13.25
C THR A 140 -6.18 -5.35 -14.49
N GLY A 141 -5.00 -5.41 -15.10
CA GLY A 141 -4.68 -6.34 -16.20
C GLY A 141 -4.32 -7.74 -15.68
N ASN A 142 -3.85 -8.62 -16.59
CA ASN A 142 -3.35 -9.94 -16.22
C ASN A 142 -1.92 -9.90 -15.67
N LYS A 143 -1.11 -8.96 -16.16
CA LYS A 143 0.31 -8.81 -15.79
C LYS A 143 0.60 -7.48 -15.10
N VAL A 144 -0.16 -6.44 -15.42
CA VAL A 144 0.07 -5.08 -14.94
C VAL A 144 -1.23 -4.49 -14.40
N ALA A 145 -1.16 -3.90 -13.23
CA ALA A 145 -2.17 -3.04 -12.64
C ALA A 145 -1.72 -1.59 -12.67
N VAL A 146 -2.65 -0.65 -12.82
CA VAL A 146 -2.39 0.79 -12.77
C VAL A 146 -3.26 1.40 -11.69
N ALA A 147 -2.63 2.08 -10.74
CA ALA A 147 -3.28 2.73 -9.61
C ALA A 147 -3.10 4.24 -9.63
N ARG A 148 -4.07 4.96 -9.08
CA ARG A 148 -4.00 6.37 -8.76
C ARG A 148 -3.94 6.54 -7.24
N MET A 149 -3.05 7.40 -6.76
CA MET A 149 -2.84 7.67 -5.34
C MET A 149 -2.88 9.16 -5.07
N GLU A 150 -3.27 9.52 -3.86
CA GLU A 150 -3.34 10.89 -3.36
C GLU A 150 -2.75 10.96 -1.97
N LEU A 151 -2.02 12.05 -1.68
CA LEU A 151 -1.52 12.35 -0.33
C LEU A 151 -2.15 13.65 0.15
N HIS A 152 -2.72 13.62 1.35
CA HIS A 152 -3.33 14.76 2.02
C HIS A 152 -2.64 15.04 3.36
N ASP A 153 -2.63 16.30 3.78
CA ASP A 153 -2.22 16.68 5.13
C ASP A 153 -3.37 16.54 6.15
N ASP A 154 -3.09 16.82 7.42
CA ASP A 154 -4.06 16.75 8.52
C ASP A 154 -5.16 17.84 8.47
N ALA A 155 -5.04 18.83 7.57
CA ALA A 155 -6.09 19.77 7.23
C ALA A 155 -6.94 19.33 6.03
N GLY A 156 -6.66 18.14 5.45
CA GLY A 156 -7.35 17.62 4.29
C GLY A 156 -6.93 18.26 2.96
N GLN A 157 -5.82 19.00 2.92
CA GLN A 157 -5.31 19.57 1.68
C GLN A 157 -4.57 18.54 0.84
N LEU A 158 -4.90 18.45 -0.43
CA LEU A 158 -4.20 17.59 -1.38
C LEU A 158 -2.78 18.11 -1.64
N ILE A 159 -1.78 17.33 -1.22
CA ILE A 159 -0.35 17.66 -1.29
C ILE A 159 0.27 17.16 -2.59
N ALA A 160 0.01 15.92 -2.93
CA ALA A 160 0.56 15.27 -4.10
C ALA A 160 -0.39 14.22 -4.64
N VAL A 161 -0.22 13.91 -5.92
CA VAL A 161 -0.89 12.79 -6.58
C VAL A 161 0.13 11.90 -7.25
N GLY A 162 -0.14 10.59 -7.26
CA GLY A 162 0.69 9.60 -7.92
C GLY A 162 -0.11 8.78 -8.93
N THR A 163 0.55 8.32 -9.97
CA THR A 163 0.07 7.24 -10.84
C THR A 163 1.20 6.24 -10.99
N GLY A 164 0.93 4.99 -10.66
CA GLY A 164 1.93 3.92 -10.71
C GLY A 164 1.44 2.70 -11.47
N ALA A 165 2.38 1.99 -12.10
CA ALA A 165 2.15 0.70 -12.70
C ALA A 165 2.87 -0.39 -11.87
N TYR A 166 2.17 -1.50 -11.64
CA TYR A 166 2.63 -2.58 -10.77
C TYR A 166 2.52 -3.92 -11.50
N LEU A 167 3.57 -4.73 -11.41
CA LEU A 167 3.53 -6.12 -11.85
C LEU A 167 2.57 -6.90 -10.93
N VAL A 168 1.66 -7.71 -11.50
CA VAL A 168 0.66 -8.50 -10.76
C VAL A 168 0.50 -9.93 -11.28
N GLY A 169 1.39 -10.39 -12.19
CA GLY A 169 1.29 -11.72 -12.81
C GLY A 169 2.59 -12.28 -13.34
#